data_dcec8d7542b80ea7c781a7dd0f7b297e
#
_entry.id   dcec8d7542b80ea7c781a7dd0f7b297e
#
_cell.length_a   1.000
_cell.length_b   1.000
_cell.length_c   1.000
_cell.angle_alpha   90.00
_cell.angle_beta   90.00
_cell.angle_gamma   90.00
#
_symmetry.space_group_name_H-M   'P 1'
#
loop_
_entity.id
_entity.type
_entity.pdbx_description
1 polymer ?
#
loop_
_entity_poly.entity_id
_entity_poly.type
_entity_poly.pdbx_seq_one_letter_code
_entity_poly.pdbx_strand_id
1 'polypeptide(L)'
;MIIAAMTFRLHAPWVHSLKEKRMIVKSLVSQLQNRFHVSAAEIDEQDTHQIIVIGVAAVAPHNALADSLMDEISQFVETATDAQLLEETREIR
;
A
#
# COMPACT_ATOMS: atom_id res chain seq x y z
N MET A 1 19.13 -2.90 12.03
CA MET A 1 17.87 -2.29 11.56
C MET A 1 17.53 -2.84 10.18
N ILE A 2 16.31 -3.24 10.01
CA ILE A 2 15.77 -3.76 8.76
C ILE A 2 14.75 -2.78 8.22
N ILE A 3 14.73 -2.56 6.91
CA ILE A 3 13.66 -1.81 6.26
C ILE A 3 12.86 -2.79 5.41
N ALA A 4 11.59 -2.94 5.74
CA ALA A 4 10.65 -3.72 4.95
C ALA A 4 9.99 -2.78 3.93
N ALA A 5 10.12 -3.07 2.65
CA ALA A 5 9.54 -2.29 1.58
C ALA A 5 8.51 -3.12 0.81
N MET A 6 7.33 -2.57 0.58
CA MET A 6 6.26 -3.24 -0.15
C MET A 6 5.71 -2.32 -1.23
N THR A 7 5.29 -2.91 -2.33
CA THR A 7 4.57 -2.19 -3.37
C THR A 7 3.29 -2.95 -3.67
N PHE A 8 2.17 -2.22 -3.73
CA PHE A 8 0.86 -2.78 -4.08
C PHE A 8 0.36 -2.11 -5.35
N ARG A 9 0.00 -2.91 -6.32
CA ARG A 9 -0.63 -2.44 -7.55
C ARG A 9 -2.09 -2.89 -7.53
N LEU A 10 -3.00 -1.92 -7.61
CA LEU A 10 -4.44 -2.15 -7.44
C LEU A 10 -5.20 -1.63 -8.65
N HIS A 11 -6.30 -2.31 -8.97
CA HIS A 11 -7.20 -1.90 -10.05
C HIS A 11 -8.57 -1.55 -9.49
N ALA A 12 -9.02 -0.31 -9.75
CA ALA A 12 -10.31 0.21 -9.32
C ALA A 12 -11.12 0.62 -10.55
N PRO A 13 -11.81 -0.33 -11.22
CA PRO A 13 -12.45 -0.07 -12.51
C PRO A 13 -13.63 0.91 -12.44
N TRP A 14 -14.21 1.12 -11.25
CA TRP A 14 -15.30 2.08 -11.06
C TRP A 14 -14.85 3.53 -11.00
N VAL A 15 -13.55 3.78 -10.92
CA VAL A 15 -13.01 5.15 -10.82
C VAL A 15 -13.02 5.80 -12.18
N HIS A 16 -13.62 7.00 -12.26
CA HIS A 16 -13.75 7.74 -13.53
C HIS A 16 -13.05 9.09 -13.53
N SER A 17 -12.40 9.47 -12.42
CA SER A 17 -11.69 10.74 -12.35
C SER A 17 -10.49 10.63 -11.42
N LEU A 18 -9.51 11.52 -11.60
CA LEU A 18 -8.37 11.61 -10.68
C LEU A 18 -8.82 12.05 -9.28
N LYS A 19 -9.88 12.85 -9.18
CA LYS A 19 -10.42 13.26 -7.89
C LYS A 19 -10.91 12.07 -7.07
N GLU A 20 -11.68 11.17 -7.69
CA GLU A 20 -12.12 9.93 -7.03
C GLU A 20 -10.94 9.07 -6.61
N LYS A 21 -9.96 8.90 -7.50
CA LYS A 21 -8.76 8.13 -7.21
C LYS A 21 -8.00 8.70 -6.02
N ARG A 22 -7.79 10.01 -5.98
CA ARG A 22 -7.07 10.67 -4.90
C ARG A 22 -7.73 10.46 -3.54
N MET A 23 -9.06 10.39 -3.50
CA MET A 23 -9.79 10.10 -2.26
C MET A 23 -9.49 8.69 -1.78
N ILE A 24 -9.48 7.70 -2.68
CA ILE A 24 -9.16 6.32 -2.35
C ILE A 24 -7.72 6.20 -1.84
N VAL A 25 -6.78 6.80 -2.58
CA VAL A 25 -5.35 6.79 -2.24
C VAL A 25 -5.13 7.44 -0.86
N LYS A 26 -5.70 8.61 -0.64
CA LYS A 26 -5.56 9.33 0.62
C LYS A 26 -6.09 8.52 1.81
N SER A 27 -7.24 7.89 1.64
CA SER A 27 -7.83 7.04 2.67
C SER A 27 -6.94 5.84 2.99
N LEU A 28 -6.50 5.13 1.96
CA LEU A 28 -5.66 3.94 2.13
C LEU A 28 -4.31 4.28 2.76
N VAL A 29 -3.65 5.33 2.29
CA VAL A 29 -2.37 5.79 2.83
C VAL A 29 -2.52 6.20 4.29
N SER A 30 -3.57 6.98 4.63
CA SER A 30 -3.82 7.39 6.02
C SER A 30 -4.05 6.20 6.93
N GLN A 31 -4.83 5.22 6.50
CA GLN A 31 -5.11 4.03 7.30
C GLN A 31 -3.84 3.21 7.54
N LEU A 32 -3.00 3.05 6.51
CA LEU A 32 -1.73 2.35 6.65
C LEU A 32 -0.81 3.04 7.65
N GLN A 33 -0.68 4.36 7.54
CA GLN A 33 0.16 5.15 8.44
C GLN A 33 -0.33 5.08 9.88
N ASN A 34 -1.63 5.22 10.09
CA ASN A 34 -2.20 5.26 11.44
C ASN A 34 -2.22 3.88 12.10
N ARG A 35 -2.48 2.84 11.34
CA ARG A 35 -2.60 1.48 11.88
C ARG A 35 -1.25 0.82 12.14
N PHE A 36 -0.28 1.02 11.24
CA PHE A 36 1.00 0.31 11.28
C PHE A 36 2.21 1.21 11.60
N HIS A 37 2.02 2.52 11.69
CA HIS A 37 3.10 3.48 11.91
C HIS A 37 4.21 3.33 10.87
N VAL A 38 3.83 3.27 9.61
CA VAL A 38 4.73 3.12 8.46
C VAL A 38 4.73 4.38 7.62
N SER A 39 5.71 4.51 6.73
CA SER A 39 5.65 5.47 5.63
C SER A 39 4.88 4.84 4.48
N ALA A 40 3.94 5.58 3.91
CA ALA A 40 3.16 5.11 2.77
C ALA A 40 2.85 6.28 1.84
N ALA A 41 2.86 6.01 0.54
CA ALA A 41 2.58 7.02 -0.48
C ALA A 41 2.17 6.36 -1.80
N GLU A 42 1.46 7.11 -2.64
CA GLU A 42 1.30 6.75 -4.04
C GLU A 42 2.63 6.98 -4.75
N ILE A 43 3.18 5.96 -5.41
CA ILE A 43 4.54 6.02 -5.96
C ILE A 43 4.62 5.93 -7.48
N ASP A 44 3.53 5.64 -8.16
CA ASP A 44 3.51 5.50 -9.61
C ASP A 44 2.09 5.66 -10.14
N GLU A 45 1.94 5.81 -11.46
CA GLU A 45 0.64 5.89 -12.15
C GLU A 45 -0.26 7.01 -11.62
N GLN A 46 0.32 8.11 -11.14
CA GLN A 46 -0.44 9.20 -10.50
C GLN A 46 -1.53 9.78 -11.40
N ASP A 47 -1.32 9.76 -12.71
CA ASP A 47 -2.26 10.33 -13.68
C ASP A 47 -3.18 9.28 -14.34
N THR A 48 -3.11 8.02 -13.92
CA THR A 48 -3.98 6.94 -14.40
C THR A 48 -5.14 6.74 -13.44
N HIS A 49 -6.38 6.88 -13.91
CA HIS A 49 -7.57 6.88 -13.03
C HIS A 49 -7.79 5.58 -12.29
N GLN A 50 -7.61 4.44 -12.97
CA GLN A 50 -8.06 3.14 -12.45
C GLN A 50 -6.95 2.29 -11.86
N ILE A 51 -5.70 2.73 -11.96
CA ILE A 51 -4.55 2.01 -11.41
C ILE A 51 -3.99 2.81 -10.23
N ILE A 52 -3.82 2.11 -9.11
CA ILE A 52 -3.27 2.69 -7.88
C ILE A 52 -2.02 1.91 -7.52
N VAL A 53 -0.90 2.61 -7.34
CA VAL A 53 0.35 1.99 -6.92
C VAL A 53 0.79 2.63 -5.62
N ILE A 54 0.79 1.86 -4.54
CA ILE A 54 1.14 2.32 -3.20
C ILE A 54 2.45 1.68 -2.77
N GLY A 55 3.38 2.52 -2.33
CA GLY A 55 4.61 2.08 -1.68
C GLY A 55 4.49 2.20 -0.17
N VAL A 56 5.06 1.23 0.54
CA VAL A 56 5.09 1.19 2.01
C VAL A 56 6.51 0.87 2.46
N ALA A 57 7.01 1.60 3.45
CA ALA A 57 8.30 1.34 4.07
C ALA A 57 8.14 1.32 5.59
N ALA A 58 8.69 0.29 6.22
CA ALA A 58 8.61 0.10 7.65
C ALA A 58 9.97 -0.26 8.22
N VAL A 59 10.28 0.27 9.40
CA VAL A 59 11.49 -0.08 10.14
C VAL A 59 11.17 -1.25 11.08
N ALA A 60 12.02 -2.27 11.07
CA ALA A 60 11.90 -3.40 11.98
C ALA A 60 13.27 -3.75 12.57
N PRO A 61 13.32 -4.28 13.81
CA PRO A 61 14.58 -4.63 14.45
C PRO A 61 15.24 -5.88 13.84
N HIS A 62 14.45 -6.81 13.29
CA HIS A 62 14.94 -8.05 12.70
C HIS A 62 13.95 -8.64 11.70
N ASN A 63 14.40 -9.64 10.94
CA ASN A 63 13.65 -10.21 9.82
C ASN A 63 12.31 -10.82 10.22
N ALA A 64 12.24 -11.51 11.35
CA ALA A 64 10.99 -12.17 11.78
C ALA A 64 9.87 -11.15 12.00
N LEU A 65 10.17 -10.02 12.64
CA LEU A 65 9.18 -8.95 12.84
C LEU A 65 8.83 -8.25 11.51
N ALA A 66 9.83 -8.07 10.63
CA ALA A 66 9.57 -7.51 9.30
C ALA A 66 8.60 -8.39 8.51
N ASP A 67 8.80 -9.70 8.51
CA ASP A 67 7.93 -10.65 7.82
C ASP A 67 6.51 -10.63 8.38
N SER A 68 6.36 -10.65 9.70
CA SER A 68 5.05 -10.58 10.36
C SER A 68 4.32 -9.29 10.01
N LEU A 69 5.03 -8.16 10.03
CA LEU A 69 4.45 -6.87 9.70
C LEU A 69 3.99 -6.82 8.24
N MET A 70 4.80 -7.33 7.32
CA MET A 70 4.43 -7.37 5.91
C MET A 70 3.20 -8.24 5.66
N ASP A 71 3.08 -9.36 6.36
CA ASP A 71 1.89 -10.22 6.28
C ASP A 71 0.64 -9.48 6.76
N GLU A 72 0.74 -8.77 7.87
CA GLU A 72 -0.38 -7.99 8.41
C GLU A 72 -0.80 -6.85 7.47
N ILE A 73 0.18 -6.15 6.90
CA ILE A 73 -0.09 -5.07 5.94
C ILE A 73 -0.77 -5.62 4.70
N SER A 74 -0.29 -6.75 4.17
CA SER A 74 -0.88 -7.41 3.00
C SER A 74 -2.35 -7.78 3.25
N GLN A 75 -2.65 -8.40 4.38
CA GLN A 75 -4.02 -8.76 4.75
C GLN A 75 -4.90 -7.52 4.91
N PHE A 76 -4.36 -6.47 5.50
CA PHE A 76 -5.11 -5.23 5.68
C PHE A 76 -5.47 -4.59 4.32
N VAL A 77 -4.52 -4.50 3.40
CA VAL A 77 -4.76 -3.90 2.08
C VAL A 77 -5.85 -4.65 1.32
N GLU A 78 -5.86 -5.98 1.39
CA GLU A 78 -6.88 -6.80 0.72
C GLU A 78 -8.30 -6.48 1.20
N THR A 79 -8.46 -6.09 2.46
CA THR A 79 -9.78 -5.81 3.06
C THR A 79 -10.12 -4.33 3.15
N ALA A 80 -9.12 -3.44 3.07
CA ALA A 80 -9.30 -2.00 3.27
C ALA A 80 -9.90 -1.29 2.06
N THR A 81 -9.89 -1.93 0.91
CA THR A 81 -10.40 -1.35 -0.34
C THR A 81 -11.08 -2.42 -1.18
N ASP A 82 -12.06 -2.01 -1.98
CA ASP A 82 -12.70 -2.87 -2.97
C ASP A 82 -11.88 -3.01 -4.25
N ALA A 83 -10.81 -2.26 -4.39
CA ALA A 83 -9.92 -2.37 -5.54
C ALA A 83 -9.25 -3.74 -5.56
N GLN A 84 -9.11 -4.29 -6.77
CA GLN A 84 -8.49 -5.60 -6.97
C GLN A 84 -6.98 -5.50 -6.85
N LEU A 85 -6.37 -6.31 -6.01
CA LEU A 85 -4.92 -6.41 -5.93
C LEU A 85 -4.40 -7.17 -7.16
N LEU A 86 -3.61 -6.48 -7.98
CA LEU A 86 -3.01 -7.06 -9.19
C LEU A 86 -1.63 -7.64 -8.92
N GLU A 87 -0.85 -6.96 -8.07
CA GLU A 87 0.54 -7.32 -7.80
C GLU A 87 0.95 -6.81 -6.43
N GLU A 88 1.71 -7.62 -5.72
CA GLU A 88 2.33 -7.24 -4.46
C GLU A 88 3.80 -7.63 -4.53
N THR A 89 4.69 -6.70 -4.18
CA THR A 89 6.12 -6.99 -4.06
C THR A 89 6.58 -6.73 -2.64
N ARG A 90 7.57 -7.50 -2.20
CA ARG A 90 8.17 -7.36 -0.87
C ARG A 90 9.69 -7.37 -1.02
N GLU A 91 10.33 -6.51 -0.25
CA GLU A 91 11.79 -6.37 -0.27
C GLU A 91 12.29 -6.06 1.14
N ILE A 92 13.38 -6.68 1.52
CA ILE A 92 14.07 -6.40 2.78
C ILE A 92 15.37 -5.67 2.47
N ARG A 93 15.57 -4.57 3.12
CA ARG A 93 16.76 -3.74 2.95
C ARG A 93 17.48 -3.45 4.25
#